data_a3ac64dca826ad7a3cb8c2cf83bf8c72
#
_entry.id   a3ac64dca826ad7a3cb8c2cf83bf8c72
#
_cell.length_a   1.000
_cell.length_b   1.000
_cell.length_c   1.000
_cell.angle_alpha   90.00
_cell.angle_beta   90.00
_cell.angle_gamma   90.00
#
_symmetry.space_group_name_H-M   'P 1'
#
loop_
_entity.id
_entity.type
_entity.pdbx_description
1 polymer ?
#
loop_
_entity_poly.entity_id
_entity_poly.type
_entity_poly.pdbx_seq_one_letter_code
_entity_poly.pdbx_strand_id
1 'polypeptide(L)'
;MWGFLAPGQYLIHDRDGKYCPAFQHIIDGAEVKRVPLPPRSPNLNAYAERWVRSVKEECLSRLILFGEGSLRHALTQYVAHLHHERNHQGKGNVLLFPTVSQDPERRKGSIHCRERLGGLLKYYECEAA
;
A
#
# COMPACT_ATOMS: atom_id res chain seq x y z
N MET A 1 16.77 -1.32 10.23
CA MET A 1 15.53 -1.15 11.04
C MET A 1 14.35 -1.24 10.09
N TRP A 2 13.47 -2.20 10.27
CA TRP A 2 12.27 -2.38 9.45
C TRP A 2 11.23 -1.35 9.91
N GLY A 3 11.23 -0.17 9.32
CA GLY A 3 10.59 1.03 9.84
C GLY A 3 9.05 1.08 9.87
N PHE A 4 8.37 -0.04 9.62
CA PHE A 4 6.89 -0.10 9.64
C PHE A 4 6.34 -1.04 10.72
N LEU A 5 7.17 -1.89 11.34
CA LEU A 5 6.77 -2.73 12.46
C LEU A 5 7.22 -2.09 13.77
N ALA A 6 6.28 -1.70 14.62
CA ALA A 6 6.53 -1.13 15.93
C ALA A 6 6.16 -2.12 17.05
N PRO A 7 6.82 -2.03 18.22
CA PRO A 7 6.46 -2.81 19.40
C PRO A 7 4.97 -2.73 19.72
N GLY A 8 4.38 -3.86 20.08
CA GLY A 8 2.96 -3.95 20.43
C GLY A 8 2.00 -4.10 19.24
N GLN A 9 2.46 -3.97 18.01
CA GLN A 9 1.64 -4.21 16.82
C GLN A 9 1.35 -5.71 16.63
N TYR A 10 0.32 -6.00 15.84
CA TYR A 10 -0.06 -7.36 15.47
C TYR A 10 0.29 -7.62 14.00
N LEU A 11 0.98 -8.73 13.74
CA LEU A 11 1.22 -9.24 12.40
C LEU A 11 0.32 -10.44 12.14
N ILE A 12 -0.70 -10.25 11.32
CA ILE A 12 -1.56 -11.34 10.85
C ILE A 12 -0.86 -12.00 9.66
N HIS A 13 -0.72 -13.32 9.69
CA HIS A 13 -0.08 -14.07 8.61
C HIS A 13 -0.73 -15.44 8.40
N ASP A 14 -0.64 -15.96 7.19
CA ASP A 14 -1.03 -17.31 6.86
C ASP A 14 0.01 -18.34 7.37
N ARG A 15 -0.22 -19.62 7.09
CA ARG A 15 0.68 -20.71 7.47
C ARG A 15 1.66 -21.10 6.37
N ASP A 16 2.02 -20.16 5.50
CA ASP A 16 2.99 -20.40 4.45
C ASP A 16 4.40 -20.66 5.02
N GLY A 17 5.15 -21.54 4.38
CA GLY A 17 6.51 -21.91 4.78
C GLY A 17 7.51 -20.74 4.83
N LYS A 18 7.21 -19.60 4.20
CA LYS A 18 8.02 -18.38 4.32
C LYS A 18 8.06 -17.82 5.75
N TYR A 19 7.04 -18.12 6.58
CA TYR A 19 7.00 -17.75 8.00
C TYR A 19 7.72 -18.78 8.88
N CYS A 20 8.93 -19.14 8.46
CA CYS A 20 9.79 -20.11 9.14
C CYS A 20 10.26 -19.62 10.52
N PRO A 21 10.86 -20.50 11.36
CA PRO A 21 11.33 -20.12 12.70
C PRO A 21 12.29 -18.93 12.70
N ALA A 22 13.16 -18.81 11.70
CA ALA A 22 14.08 -17.67 11.59
C ALA A 22 13.31 -16.33 11.41
N PHE A 23 12.28 -16.30 10.56
CA PHE A 23 11.42 -15.15 10.42
C PHE A 23 10.68 -14.84 11.72
N GLN A 24 10.14 -15.88 12.38
CA GLN A 24 9.42 -15.72 13.63
C GLN A 24 10.29 -15.10 14.72
N HIS A 25 11.55 -15.52 14.82
CA HIS A 25 12.50 -14.99 15.78
C HIS A 25 12.77 -13.49 15.56
N ILE A 26 12.84 -13.04 14.29
CA ILE A 26 13.02 -11.63 13.95
C ILE A 26 11.80 -10.81 14.39
N ILE A 27 10.59 -11.31 14.16
CA ILE A 27 9.34 -10.63 14.52
C ILE A 27 9.18 -10.56 16.04
N ASP A 28 9.50 -11.64 16.75
CA ASP A 28 9.42 -11.68 18.21
C ASP A 28 10.46 -10.72 18.84
N GLY A 29 11.66 -10.64 18.25
CA GLY A 29 12.69 -9.67 18.66
C GLY A 29 12.31 -8.21 18.43
N ALA A 30 11.35 -7.94 17.55
CA ALA A 30 10.79 -6.62 17.34
C ALA A 30 9.57 -6.32 18.24
N GLU A 31 9.26 -7.20 19.20
CA GLU A 31 8.10 -7.11 20.10
C GLU A 31 6.75 -7.03 19.36
N VAL A 32 6.66 -7.60 18.17
CA VAL A 32 5.44 -7.67 17.35
C VAL A 32 4.71 -8.97 17.66
N LYS A 33 3.42 -8.88 17.94
CA LYS A 33 2.57 -10.03 18.24
C LYS A 33 2.14 -10.74 16.97
N ARG A 34 2.54 -12.00 16.82
CA ARG A 34 2.14 -12.83 15.68
C ARG A 34 0.74 -13.40 15.87
N VAL A 35 -0.08 -13.29 14.82
CA VAL A 35 -1.44 -13.85 14.78
C VAL A 35 -1.54 -14.78 13.57
N PRO A 36 -1.16 -16.07 13.74
CA PRO A 36 -1.30 -17.04 12.67
C PRO A 36 -2.76 -17.33 12.38
N LEU A 37 -3.17 -17.24 11.13
CA LEU A 37 -4.53 -17.52 10.71
C LEU A 37 -4.87 -19.00 10.86
N PRO A 38 -6.15 -19.34 11.18
CA PRO A 38 -6.61 -20.72 11.13
C PRO A 38 -6.43 -21.34 9.74
N PRO A 39 -6.26 -22.65 9.64
CA PRO A 39 -6.19 -23.32 8.36
C PRO A 39 -7.48 -23.09 7.54
N ARG A 40 -7.35 -22.93 6.23
CA ARG A 40 -8.47 -22.77 5.30
C ARG A 40 -9.41 -21.58 5.59
N SER A 41 -8.86 -20.48 6.08
CA SER A 41 -9.61 -19.27 6.41
C SER A 41 -9.21 -18.08 5.49
N PRO A 42 -9.46 -18.15 4.18
CA PRO A 42 -9.01 -17.11 3.22
C PRO A 42 -9.64 -15.75 3.51
N ASN A 43 -10.87 -15.73 4.02
CA ASN A 43 -11.58 -14.46 4.31
C ASN A 43 -10.87 -13.60 5.37
N LEU A 44 -10.10 -14.20 6.26
CA LEU A 44 -9.40 -13.47 7.31
C LEU A 44 -8.16 -12.71 6.80
N ASN A 45 -7.71 -12.99 5.57
CA ASN A 45 -6.61 -12.29 4.91
C ASN A 45 -7.03 -11.53 3.66
N ALA A 46 -8.33 -11.37 3.43
CA ALA A 46 -8.88 -10.81 2.19
C ALA A 46 -8.35 -9.40 1.87
N TYR A 47 -8.07 -8.57 2.88
CA TYR A 47 -7.51 -7.23 2.68
C TYR A 47 -6.07 -7.29 2.16
N ALA A 48 -5.23 -8.14 2.73
CA ALA A 48 -3.85 -8.32 2.27
C ALA A 48 -3.81 -8.93 0.86
N GLU A 49 -4.65 -9.93 0.59
CA GLU A 49 -4.76 -10.53 -0.74
C GLU A 49 -5.21 -9.51 -1.79
N ARG A 50 -6.20 -8.68 -1.48
CA ARG A 50 -6.65 -7.60 -2.36
C ARG A 50 -5.53 -6.60 -2.62
N TRP A 51 -4.80 -6.20 -1.58
CA TRP A 51 -3.68 -5.28 -1.72
C TRP A 51 -2.58 -5.89 -2.61
N VAL A 52 -2.19 -7.13 -2.37
CA VAL A 52 -1.20 -7.84 -3.19
C VAL A 52 -1.65 -7.94 -4.65
N ARG A 53 -2.93 -8.22 -4.88
CA ARG A 53 -3.49 -8.26 -6.24
C ARG A 53 -3.39 -6.88 -6.90
N SER A 54 -3.86 -5.84 -6.24
CA SER A 54 -3.81 -4.48 -6.78
C SER A 54 -2.39 -4.04 -7.13
N VAL A 55 -1.40 -4.24 -6.24
CA VAL A 55 -0.03 -3.87 -6.53
C VAL A 55 0.57 -4.66 -7.70
N LYS A 56 0.23 -5.95 -7.80
CA LYS A 56 0.67 -6.78 -8.93
C LYS A 56 0.07 -6.31 -10.25
N GLU A 57 -1.23 -6.15 -10.32
CA GLU A 57 -1.96 -5.84 -11.57
C GLU A 57 -1.75 -4.40 -12.03
N GLU A 58 -1.72 -3.44 -11.11
CA GLU A 58 -1.68 -2.02 -11.42
C GLU A 58 -0.25 -1.47 -11.53
N CYS A 59 0.73 -2.14 -10.90
CA CYS A 59 2.10 -1.65 -10.85
C CYS A 59 3.12 -2.68 -11.36
N LEU A 60 3.34 -3.77 -10.63
CA LEU A 60 4.50 -4.63 -10.87
C LEU A 60 4.46 -5.36 -12.22
N SER A 61 3.28 -5.79 -12.69
CA SER A 61 3.13 -6.47 -13.98
C SER A 61 3.40 -5.57 -15.20
N ARG A 62 3.47 -4.27 -14.98
CA ARG A 62 3.69 -3.25 -16.02
C ARG A 62 5.10 -2.67 -16.01
N LEU A 63 5.98 -3.18 -15.17
CA LEU A 63 7.34 -2.70 -14.98
C LEU A 63 8.34 -3.82 -15.22
N ILE A 64 9.46 -3.46 -15.82
CA ILE A 64 10.64 -4.33 -15.84
C ILE A 64 11.49 -3.96 -14.63
N LEU A 65 11.62 -4.89 -13.68
CA LEU A 65 12.33 -4.65 -12.43
C LEU A 65 13.76 -5.17 -12.52
N PHE A 66 14.72 -4.31 -12.21
CA PHE A 66 16.15 -4.64 -12.17
C PHE A 66 16.64 -4.66 -10.72
N GLY A 67 16.56 -5.84 -10.09
CA GLY A 67 17.02 -6.05 -8.73
C GLY A 67 16.09 -5.44 -7.65
N GLU A 68 16.53 -5.57 -6.40
CA GLU A 68 15.76 -5.18 -5.22
C GLU A 68 15.49 -3.67 -5.14
N GLY A 69 16.45 -2.85 -5.56
CA GLY A 69 16.33 -1.39 -5.52
C GLY A 69 15.16 -0.88 -6.37
N SER A 70 15.01 -1.41 -7.59
CA SER A 70 13.90 -1.02 -8.47
C SER A 70 12.55 -1.50 -7.94
N LEU A 71 12.50 -2.69 -7.34
CA LEU A 71 11.29 -3.18 -6.69
C LEU A 71 10.89 -2.31 -5.50
N ARG A 72 11.84 -1.97 -4.63
CA ARG A 72 11.58 -1.09 -3.47
C ARG A 72 11.08 0.29 -3.92
N HIS A 73 11.71 0.86 -4.95
CA HIS A 73 11.27 2.13 -5.52
C HIS A 73 9.83 2.05 -6.05
N ALA A 74 9.52 1.03 -6.85
CA ALA A 74 8.17 0.83 -7.40
C ALA A 74 7.11 0.70 -6.29
N LEU A 75 7.37 -0.09 -5.27
CA LEU A 75 6.46 -0.26 -4.13
C LEU A 75 6.27 1.02 -3.34
N THR A 76 7.35 1.79 -3.09
CA THR A 76 7.26 3.08 -2.39
C THR A 76 6.39 4.07 -3.15
N GLN A 77 6.56 4.17 -4.47
CA GLN A 77 5.75 5.05 -5.32
C GLN A 77 4.29 4.60 -5.38
N TYR A 78 4.06 3.29 -5.46
CA TYR A 78 2.70 2.74 -5.47
C TYR A 78 1.97 2.99 -4.14
N VAL A 79 2.61 2.77 -3.01
CA VAL A 79 2.02 3.02 -1.69
C VAL A 79 1.69 4.50 -1.50
N ALA A 80 2.58 5.40 -1.91
CA ALA A 80 2.32 6.83 -1.86
C ALA A 80 1.11 7.22 -2.72
N HIS A 81 1.02 6.67 -3.95
CA HIS A 81 -0.13 6.87 -4.83
C HIS A 81 -1.43 6.33 -4.20
N LEU A 82 -1.41 5.11 -3.68
CA LEU A 82 -2.57 4.46 -3.06
C LEU A 82 -3.13 5.25 -1.88
N HIS A 83 -2.25 5.82 -1.05
CA HIS A 83 -2.64 6.51 0.18
C HIS A 83 -3.10 7.95 -0.05
N HIS A 84 -2.44 8.68 -0.94
CA HIS A 84 -2.59 10.13 -1.04
C HIS A 84 -3.22 10.62 -2.35
N GLU A 85 -3.28 9.77 -3.37
CA GLU A 85 -3.67 10.20 -4.72
C GLU A 85 -4.83 9.38 -5.29
N ARG A 86 -4.97 8.11 -4.89
CA ARG A 86 -6.01 7.23 -5.43
C ARG A 86 -7.31 7.36 -4.67
N ASN A 87 -8.39 7.65 -5.39
CA ASN A 87 -9.74 7.62 -4.86
C ASN A 87 -10.21 6.17 -4.62
N HIS A 88 -10.82 5.92 -3.47
CA HIS A 88 -11.31 4.59 -3.09
C HIS A 88 -12.84 4.50 -3.25
N GLN A 89 -13.29 3.76 -4.27
CA GLN A 89 -14.73 3.58 -4.55
C GLN A 89 -15.52 3.05 -3.35
N GLY A 90 -14.95 2.08 -2.61
CA GLY A 90 -15.58 1.53 -1.41
C GLY A 90 -15.73 2.52 -0.24
N LYS A 91 -15.18 3.73 -0.37
CA LYS A 91 -15.28 4.83 0.61
C LYS A 91 -15.90 6.09 0.01
N GLY A 92 -16.73 5.96 -1.02
CA GLY A 92 -17.37 7.12 -1.66
C GLY A 92 -16.42 7.97 -2.50
N ASN A 93 -15.42 7.36 -3.13
CA ASN A 93 -14.39 8.02 -3.96
C ASN A 93 -13.53 9.06 -3.22
N VAL A 94 -13.28 8.86 -1.93
CA VAL A 94 -12.36 9.71 -1.17
C VAL A 94 -10.97 9.11 -1.08
N LEU A 95 -9.96 9.96 -0.81
CA LEU A 95 -8.60 9.55 -0.52
C LEU A 95 -8.53 8.87 0.86
N LEU A 96 -7.62 7.91 1.04
CA LEU A 96 -7.40 7.26 2.35
C LEU A 96 -6.88 8.25 3.39
N PHE A 97 -5.92 9.07 2.99
CA PHE A 97 -5.27 10.08 3.85
C PHE A 97 -5.20 11.41 3.11
N PRO A 98 -6.30 12.19 3.08
CA PRO A 98 -6.30 13.49 2.40
C PRO A 98 -5.39 14.47 3.14
N THR A 99 -4.51 15.13 2.41
CA THR A 99 -3.60 16.15 2.94
C THR A 99 -4.25 17.53 3.04
N VAL A 100 -5.36 17.74 2.34
CA VAL A 100 -6.13 19.01 2.33
C VAL A 100 -7.62 18.68 2.37
N SER A 101 -8.42 19.54 3.02
CA SER A 101 -9.87 19.43 3.02
C SER A 101 -10.42 19.41 1.59
N GLN A 102 -11.16 18.36 1.24
CA GLN A 102 -11.79 18.21 -0.09
C GLN A 102 -13.05 19.08 -0.17
N ASP A 103 -12.92 20.39 -0.06
CA ASP A 103 -14.04 21.30 -0.25
C ASP A 103 -14.34 21.43 -1.75
N PRO A 104 -15.52 21.00 -2.24
CA PRO A 104 -15.85 21.06 -3.65
C PRO A 104 -15.96 22.50 -4.20
N GLU A 105 -16.21 23.50 -3.34
CA GLU A 105 -16.35 24.89 -3.78
C GLU A 105 -15.01 25.59 -4.10
N ARG A 106 -13.87 25.02 -3.66
CA ARG A 106 -12.53 25.56 -3.93
C ARG A 106 -11.89 25.11 -5.25
N ARG A 107 -12.56 24.35 -6.08
CA ARG A 107 -11.99 23.73 -7.28
C ARG A 107 -12.16 24.61 -8.53
N LYS A 108 -11.62 25.83 -8.52
CA LYS A 108 -11.65 26.75 -9.69
C LYS A 108 -10.28 26.98 -10.34
N GLY A 109 -9.31 26.12 -10.10
CA GLY A 109 -7.96 26.24 -10.65
C GLY A 109 -7.70 25.39 -11.88
N SER A 110 -6.49 25.48 -12.44
CA SER A 110 -6.02 24.61 -13.52
C SER A 110 -5.88 23.16 -13.03
N ILE A 111 -6.15 22.20 -13.92
CA ILE A 111 -5.97 20.78 -13.62
C ILE A 111 -4.50 20.42 -13.87
N HIS A 112 -3.83 19.92 -12.84
CA HIS A 112 -2.47 19.39 -12.91
C HIS A 112 -2.48 17.87 -12.83
N CYS A 113 -1.65 17.25 -13.66
CA CYS A 113 -1.43 15.80 -13.61
C CYS A 113 -0.11 15.53 -12.89
N ARG A 114 -0.20 14.81 -11.75
CA ARG A 114 0.97 14.25 -11.08
C ARG A 114 1.21 12.85 -11.56
N GLU A 115 2.42 12.58 -12.00
CA GLU A 115 2.80 11.28 -12.54
C GLU A 115 3.84 10.60 -11.66
N ARG A 116 3.74 9.26 -11.53
CA ARG A 116 4.71 8.40 -10.87
C ARG A 116 5.10 7.24 -11.79
N LEU A 117 6.29 6.70 -11.60
CA LEU A 117 6.81 5.55 -12.34
C LEU A 117 6.73 5.75 -13.86
N GLY A 118 7.18 6.93 -14.34
CA GLY A 118 7.19 7.24 -15.76
C GLY A 118 5.79 7.39 -16.39
N GLY A 119 4.81 7.84 -15.62
CA GLY A 119 3.43 8.03 -16.08
C GLY A 119 2.54 6.78 -15.93
N LEU A 120 3.05 5.71 -15.32
CA LEU A 120 2.25 4.52 -15.04
C LEU A 120 1.12 4.81 -14.05
N LEU A 121 1.40 5.60 -13.01
CA LEU A 121 0.43 6.02 -12.02
C LEU A 121 0.19 7.52 -12.19
N LYS A 122 -1.08 7.90 -12.35
CA LYS A 122 -1.50 9.29 -12.58
C LYS A 122 -2.52 9.73 -11.57
N TYR A 123 -2.38 10.98 -11.13
CA TYR A 123 -3.34 11.65 -10.27
C TYR A 123 -3.59 13.06 -10.79
N TYR A 124 -4.85 13.45 -10.83
CA TYR A 124 -5.27 14.77 -11.29
C TYR A 124 -5.78 15.58 -10.11
N GLU A 125 -5.20 16.74 -9.91
CA GLU A 125 -5.58 17.67 -8.85
C GLU A 125 -5.86 19.07 -9.45
N CYS A 126 -6.82 19.79 -8.84
CA CYS A 126 -7.02 21.20 -9.15
C CYS A 126 -6.11 22.03 -8.25
N GLU A 127 -5.39 22.98 -8.82
CA GLU A 127 -4.65 23.98 -8.05
C GLU A 127 -5.67 24.87 -7.33
N ALA A 128 -5.50 25.04 -6.02
CA ALA A 128 -6.32 25.98 -5.27
C ALA A 128 -5.98 27.41 -5.74
N ALA A 129 -6.97 28.14 -6.20
CA ALA A 129 -6.82 29.55 -6.55
C ALA A 129 -6.59 30.41 -5.29
#